data_33ea9f445022023556ce8e679ecdb348
#
_entry.id   33ea9f445022023556ce8e679ecdb348
#
_cell.length_a   1.000
_cell.length_b   1.000
_cell.length_c   1.000
_cell.angle_alpha   90.00
_cell.angle_beta   90.00
_cell.angle_gamma   90.00
#
_symmetry.space_group_name_H-M   'P 1'
#
loop_
_entity.id
_entity.type
_entity.pdbx_description
1 polymer ?
#
loop_
_entity_poly.entity_id
_entity_poly.type
_entity_poly.pdbx_seq_one_letter_code
_entity_poly.pdbx_strand_id
1 'polypeptide(L)'
;MLRVTKNRILAIAAVAATLAAYGQLRPDTAIEGFRIPLFDETGYRTWQLRGDLATYQSETQIKINGMHVSQFVADEENREIAKLTSPEAVFHFDTTTAYGPGELHVETKSFEITGFDWIWLGEKKQITFNDTVKVTLYEQIGDILK
;
A
#
# COMPACT_ATOMS: atom_id res chain seq x y z
N MET A 1 14.78 -39.71 35.88
CA MET A 1 14.89 -40.09 34.47
C MET A 1 13.68 -39.56 33.71
N LEU A 2 13.88 -38.53 32.95
CA LEU A 2 12.83 -37.95 32.06
C LEU A 2 12.65 -38.88 30.87
N ARG A 3 11.58 -39.66 30.84
CA ARG A 3 11.13 -40.33 29.62
C ARG A 3 10.44 -39.29 28.74
N VAL A 4 11.17 -38.70 27.81
CA VAL A 4 10.56 -37.96 26.70
C VAL A 4 9.87 -38.98 25.81
N THR A 5 8.54 -39.02 25.85
CA THR A 5 7.77 -39.95 25.02
C THR A 5 7.94 -39.54 23.56
N LYS A 6 8.28 -40.51 22.71
CA LYS A 6 8.45 -40.35 21.24
C LYS A 6 7.33 -39.55 20.57
N ASN A 7 6.12 -39.59 21.12
CA ASN A 7 4.96 -38.89 20.60
C ASN A 7 5.01 -37.36 20.76
N ARG A 8 5.76 -36.82 21.75
CA ARG A 8 5.89 -35.37 21.90
C ARG A 8 6.89 -34.77 20.93
N ILE A 9 7.92 -35.53 20.55
CA ILE A 9 8.91 -35.11 19.55
C ILE A 9 8.29 -35.12 18.16
N LEU A 10 7.44 -36.10 17.86
CA LEU A 10 6.70 -36.18 16.60
C LEU A 10 5.69 -35.04 16.45
N ALA A 11 5.01 -34.61 17.52
CA ALA A 11 4.06 -33.49 17.49
C ALA A 11 4.78 -32.14 17.26
N ILE A 12 5.95 -31.92 17.84
CA ILE A 12 6.76 -30.72 17.68
C ILE A 12 7.33 -30.66 16.25
N ALA A 13 7.75 -31.78 15.68
CA ALA A 13 8.22 -31.85 14.29
C ALA A 13 7.10 -31.60 13.27
N ALA A 14 5.88 -32.07 13.54
CA ALA A 14 4.72 -31.83 12.69
C ALA A 14 4.28 -30.35 12.69
N VAL A 15 4.33 -29.68 13.83
CA VAL A 15 4.02 -28.23 13.95
C VAL A 15 5.08 -27.38 13.25
N ALA A 16 6.37 -27.74 13.38
CA ALA A 16 7.45 -27.05 12.68
C ALA A 16 7.34 -27.22 11.14
N ALA A 17 6.94 -28.39 10.67
CA ALA A 17 6.76 -28.64 9.23
C ALA A 17 5.56 -27.87 8.64
N THR A 18 4.49 -27.67 9.42
CA THR A 18 3.33 -26.88 8.98
C THR A 18 3.65 -25.39 8.91
N LEU A 19 4.42 -24.85 9.85
CA LEU A 19 4.89 -23.46 9.83
C LEU A 19 5.83 -23.18 8.64
N ALA A 20 6.66 -24.13 8.25
CA ALA A 20 7.51 -24.02 7.07
C ALA A 20 6.72 -24.01 5.75
N ALA A 21 5.56 -24.66 5.70
CA ALA A 21 4.70 -24.69 4.51
C ALA A 21 4.00 -23.35 4.26
N TYR A 22 3.73 -22.54 5.29
CA TYR A 22 3.16 -21.20 5.14
C TYR A 22 4.20 -20.14 4.79
N GLY A 23 5.51 -20.43 4.91
CA GLY A 23 6.59 -19.49 4.63
C GLY A 23 7.09 -19.45 3.20
N GLN A 24 6.55 -20.31 2.30
CA GLN A 24 6.95 -20.32 0.90
C GLN A 24 5.90 -19.64 0.01
N LEU A 25 5.68 -18.34 0.23
CA LEU A 25 5.14 -17.49 -0.83
C LEU A 25 6.24 -17.39 -1.89
N ARG A 26 6.06 -18.13 -2.98
CA ARG A 26 6.97 -18.03 -4.12
C ARG A 26 6.94 -16.60 -4.64
N PRO A 27 8.10 -15.96 -4.90
CA PRO A 27 8.17 -14.57 -5.35
C PRO A 27 7.41 -14.29 -6.66
N ASP A 28 7.08 -15.31 -7.43
CA ASP A 28 6.40 -15.26 -8.71
C ASP A 28 4.88 -15.50 -8.65
N THR A 29 4.30 -15.64 -7.45
CA THR A 29 2.85 -15.78 -7.33
C THR A 29 2.17 -14.42 -7.45
N ALA A 30 1.43 -14.22 -8.53
CA ALA A 30 0.60 -13.05 -8.72
C ALA A 30 -0.66 -13.14 -7.86
N ILE A 31 -1.03 -12.04 -7.22
CA ILE A 31 -2.26 -11.88 -6.44
C ILE A 31 -3.21 -10.99 -7.21
N GLU A 32 -4.36 -11.50 -7.59
CA GLU A 32 -5.38 -10.75 -8.31
C GLU A 32 -6.37 -10.08 -7.35
N GLY A 33 -6.77 -8.85 -7.69
CA GLY A 33 -7.86 -8.15 -7.03
C GLY A 33 -7.67 -7.95 -5.52
N PHE A 34 -6.49 -7.57 -5.07
CA PHE A 34 -6.21 -7.42 -3.64
C PHE A 34 -6.67 -6.07 -3.07
N ARG A 35 -6.88 -6.08 -1.74
CA ARG A 35 -7.26 -4.89 -0.96
C ARG A 35 -6.58 -4.96 0.40
N ILE A 36 -5.83 -3.92 0.74
CA ILE A 36 -5.11 -3.81 2.01
C ILE A 36 -5.57 -2.52 2.70
N PRO A 37 -6.34 -2.60 3.77
CA PRO A 37 -6.64 -1.45 4.62
C PRO A 37 -5.48 -1.20 5.60
N LEU A 38 -5.18 0.07 5.86
CA LEU A 38 -4.23 0.52 6.88
C LEU A 38 -4.99 1.30 7.94
N PHE A 39 -4.74 0.98 9.20
CA PHE A 39 -5.39 1.56 10.36
C PHE A 39 -4.39 2.36 11.19
N ASP A 40 -4.87 3.39 11.86
CA ASP A 40 -4.09 4.12 12.87
C ASP A 40 -4.12 3.41 14.24
N GLU A 41 -3.44 3.99 15.22
CA GLU A 41 -3.36 3.45 16.58
C GLU A 41 -4.72 3.41 17.30
N THR A 42 -5.69 4.21 16.85
CA THR A 42 -7.05 4.26 17.43
C THR A 42 -8.00 3.27 16.77
N GLY A 43 -7.55 2.58 15.71
CA GLY A 43 -8.33 1.58 14.99
C GLY A 43 -9.17 2.12 13.83
N TYR A 44 -9.03 3.40 13.50
CA TYR A 44 -9.66 3.95 12.31
C TYR A 44 -8.85 3.66 11.07
N ARG A 45 -9.55 3.30 9.98
CA ARG A 45 -8.93 3.15 8.67
C ARG A 45 -8.48 4.51 8.15
N THR A 46 -7.19 4.67 7.89
CA THR A 46 -6.60 5.90 7.35
C THR A 46 -6.34 5.82 5.86
N TRP A 47 -5.97 4.64 5.37
CA TRP A 47 -5.68 4.38 3.97
C TRP A 47 -6.24 3.03 3.54
N GLN A 48 -6.49 2.89 2.26
CA GLN A 48 -6.79 1.62 1.63
C GLN A 48 -6.08 1.53 0.30
N LEU A 49 -5.23 0.53 0.15
CA LEU A 49 -4.57 0.19 -1.11
C LEU A 49 -5.37 -0.90 -1.80
N ARG A 50 -5.65 -0.73 -3.07
CA ARG A 50 -6.21 -1.75 -3.97
C ARG A 50 -5.34 -1.87 -5.20
N GLY A 51 -5.30 -3.05 -5.78
CA GLY A 51 -4.64 -3.29 -7.06
C GLY A 51 -5.35 -4.39 -7.85
N ASP A 52 -5.21 -4.34 -9.16
CA ASP A 52 -5.75 -5.37 -10.05
C ASP A 52 -4.86 -6.61 -10.00
N LEU A 53 -3.55 -6.40 -9.97
CA LEU A 53 -2.55 -7.45 -9.90
C LEU A 53 -1.38 -7.01 -9.04
N ALA A 54 -0.93 -7.87 -8.14
CA ALA A 54 0.27 -7.67 -7.35
C ALA A 54 1.25 -8.83 -7.56
N THR A 55 2.52 -8.52 -7.77
CA THR A 55 3.58 -9.50 -7.94
C THR A 55 4.74 -9.17 -7.01
N TYR A 56 5.12 -10.10 -6.14
CA TYR A 56 6.31 -9.94 -5.31
C TYR A 56 7.56 -9.93 -6.18
N GLN A 57 8.37 -8.90 -6.04
CA GLN A 57 9.68 -8.79 -6.69
C GLN A 57 10.80 -9.32 -5.78
N SER A 58 10.59 -9.17 -4.46
CA SER A 58 11.45 -9.66 -3.40
C SER A 58 10.64 -9.76 -2.09
N GLU A 59 11.28 -10.10 -0.99
CA GLU A 59 10.65 -10.13 0.35
C GLU A 59 10.15 -8.76 0.81
N THR A 60 10.75 -7.67 0.32
CA THR A 60 10.43 -6.29 0.73
C THR A 60 9.80 -5.46 -0.37
N GLN A 61 9.61 -6.01 -1.56
CA GLN A 61 9.18 -5.24 -2.74
C GLN A 61 8.04 -5.93 -3.48
N ILE A 62 6.98 -5.18 -3.76
CA ILE A 62 5.84 -5.63 -4.54
C ILE A 62 5.56 -4.67 -5.70
N LYS A 63 5.34 -5.23 -6.87
CA LYS A 63 4.86 -4.51 -8.05
C LYS A 63 3.35 -4.61 -8.11
N ILE A 64 2.67 -3.47 -8.31
CA ILE A 64 1.23 -3.35 -8.36
C ILE A 64 0.82 -2.81 -9.71
N ASN A 65 -0.05 -3.51 -10.41
CA ASN A 65 -0.72 -3.02 -11.61
C ASN A 65 -2.13 -2.56 -11.25
N GLY A 66 -2.58 -1.45 -11.82
CA GLY A 66 -3.87 -0.86 -11.51
C GLY A 66 -3.97 -0.41 -10.05
N MET A 67 -3.03 0.41 -9.60
CA MET A 67 -2.99 0.91 -8.23
C MET A 67 -4.10 1.92 -7.97
N HIS A 68 -4.85 1.72 -6.89
CA HIS A 68 -5.81 2.66 -6.33
C HIS A 68 -5.57 2.81 -4.83
N VAL A 69 -5.30 4.01 -4.39
CA VAL A 69 -5.15 4.35 -2.97
C VAL A 69 -6.25 5.32 -2.58
N SER A 70 -6.96 5.02 -1.50
CA SER A 70 -7.93 5.93 -0.89
C SER A 70 -7.44 6.36 0.48
N GLN A 71 -7.53 7.65 0.77
CA GLN A 71 -7.26 8.23 2.08
C GLN A 71 -8.57 8.60 2.77
N PHE A 72 -8.66 8.30 4.05
CA PHE A 72 -9.85 8.52 4.87
C PHE A 72 -9.58 9.40 6.06
N VAL A 73 -10.59 10.14 6.50
CA VAL A 73 -10.57 10.80 7.81
C VAL A 73 -10.59 9.74 8.91
N ALA A 74 -9.71 9.87 9.88
CA ALA A 74 -9.61 8.97 11.03
C ALA A 74 -10.66 9.33 12.11
N ASP A 75 -11.93 9.15 11.78
CA ASP A 75 -13.06 9.40 12.67
C ASP A 75 -14.19 8.38 12.43
N GLU A 76 -15.30 8.48 13.14
CA GLU A 76 -16.44 7.57 13.04
C GLU A 76 -17.10 7.57 11.66
N GLU A 77 -17.09 8.69 10.94
CA GLU A 77 -17.65 8.79 9.59
C GLU A 77 -16.75 8.14 8.54
N ASN A 78 -15.45 8.10 8.80
CA ASN A 78 -14.42 7.51 7.94
C ASN A 78 -14.58 7.89 6.46
N ARG A 79 -14.77 9.17 6.20
CA ARG A 79 -15.00 9.71 4.86
C ARG A 79 -13.73 9.66 4.01
N GLU A 80 -13.87 9.31 2.76
CA GLU A 80 -12.79 9.40 1.79
C GLU A 80 -12.50 10.87 1.46
N ILE A 81 -11.23 11.27 1.56
CA ILE A 81 -10.79 12.66 1.36
C ILE A 81 -9.82 12.83 0.19
N ALA A 82 -9.16 11.75 -0.22
CA ALA A 82 -8.29 11.75 -1.38
C ALA A 82 -8.27 10.38 -2.07
N LYS A 83 -8.06 10.40 -3.38
CA LYS A 83 -7.83 9.22 -4.21
C LYS A 83 -6.54 9.41 -4.99
N LEU A 84 -5.74 8.35 -5.06
CA LEU A 84 -4.55 8.28 -5.88
C LEU A 84 -4.66 7.07 -6.80
N THR A 85 -4.42 7.26 -8.08
CA THR A 85 -4.43 6.17 -9.06
C THR A 85 -3.20 6.21 -9.93
N SER A 86 -2.65 5.05 -10.23
CA SER A 86 -1.55 4.89 -11.18
C SER A 86 -1.66 3.54 -11.89
N PRO A 87 -1.32 3.46 -13.18
CA PRO A 87 -1.34 2.18 -13.89
C PRO A 87 -0.36 1.16 -13.33
N GLU A 88 0.78 1.62 -12.82
CA GLU A 88 1.82 0.77 -12.25
C GLU A 88 2.54 1.46 -11.10
N ALA A 89 2.79 0.71 -10.04
CA ALA A 89 3.58 1.17 -8.89
C ALA A 89 4.44 0.03 -8.34
N VAL A 90 5.58 0.39 -7.77
CA VAL A 90 6.41 -0.51 -6.99
C VAL A 90 6.45 0.00 -5.55
N PHE A 91 6.09 -0.83 -4.61
CA PHE A 91 6.07 -0.51 -3.19
C PHE A 91 7.17 -1.25 -2.44
N HIS A 92 7.89 -0.53 -1.59
CA HIS A 92 8.93 -1.05 -0.69
C HIS A 92 8.42 -1.02 0.74
N PHE A 93 8.24 -2.18 1.35
CA PHE A 93 7.68 -2.30 2.71
C PHE A 93 8.65 -1.83 3.79
N ASP A 94 9.94 -2.07 3.60
CA ASP A 94 11.01 -1.75 4.55
C ASP A 94 11.24 -0.25 4.70
N THR A 95 11.08 0.51 3.63
CA THR A 95 11.29 1.96 3.60
C THR A 95 9.99 2.76 3.55
N THR A 96 8.84 2.09 3.46
CA THR A 96 7.51 2.73 3.29
C THR A 96 7.51 3.74 2.14
N THR A 97 8.07 3.32 1.00
CA THR A 97 8.16 4.13 -0.21
C THR A 97 7.46 3.45 -1.38
N ALA A 98 6.95 4.24 -2.31
CA ALA A 98 6.42 3.76 -3.56
C ALA A 98 6.88 4.65 -4.71
N TYR A 99 7.00 4.09 -5.89
CA TYR A 99 7.31 4.86 -7.09
C TYR A 99 6.65 4.23 -8.33
N GLY A 100 6.51 5.03 -9.37
CA GLY A 100 6.04 4.58 -10.66
C GLY A 100 6.53 5.48 -11.78
N PRO A 101 6.87 4.91 -12.96
CA PRO A 101 7.30 5.69 -14.12
C PRO A 101 6.13 6.37 -14.85
N GLY A 102 4.94 5.81 -14.72
CA GLY A 102 3.73 6.28 -15.38
C GLY A 102 3.08 7.46 -14.67
N GLU A 103 1.84 7.71 -15.05
CA GLU A 103 1.03 8.77 -14.48
C GLU A 103 0.60 8.42 -13.05
N LEU A 104 0.71 9.40 -12.14
CA LEU A 104 -0.01 9.41 -10.88
C LEU A 104 -1.06 10.51 -10.93
N HIS A 105 -2.30 10.15 -10.70
CA HIS A 105 -3.43 11.05 -10.57
C HIS A 105 -3.86 11.12 -9.12
N VAL A 106 -3.88 12.34 -8.56
CA VAL A 106 -4.34 12.61 -7.20
C VAL A 106 -5.58 13.49 -7.26
N GLU A 107 -6.66 13.04 -6.67
CA GLU A 107 -7.94 13.72 -6.65
C GLU A 107 -8.38 13.99 -5.20
N THR A 108 -8.73 15.24 -4.91
CA THR A 108 -9.36 15.67 -3.67
C THR A 108 -10.59 16.53 -3.98
N LYS A 109 -11.30 17.01 -2.98
CA LYS A 109 -12.41 17.96 -3.18
C LYS A 109 -11.94 19.31 -3.72
N SER A 110 -10.73 19.73 -3.38
CA SER A 110 -10.22 21.08 -3.66
C SER A 110 -9.28 21.15 -4.85
N PHE A 111 -8.65 20.04 -5.20
CA PHE A 111 -7.68 20.02 -6.29
C PHE A 111 -7.51 18.65 -6.92
N GLU A 112 -6.93 18.66 -8.08
CA GLU A 112 -6.48 17.50 -8.83
C GLU A 112 -5.04 17.71 -9.26
N ILE A 113 -4.20 16.70 -9.12
CA ILE A 113 -2.81 16.71 -9.57
C ILE A 113 -2.59 15.52 -10.48
N THR A 114 -1.98 15.76 -11.62
CA THR A 114 -1.50 14.72 -12.53
C THR A 114 -0.02 14.94 -12.79
N GLY A 115 0.77 13.90 -12.69
CA GLY A 115 2.21 13.97 -12.97
C GLY A 115 2.78 12.60 -13.29
N PHE A 116 4.01 12.59 -13.78
CA PHE A 116 4.72 11.40 -14.21
C PHE A 116 6.01 11.22 -13.42
N ASP A 117 6.53 10.00 -13.44
CA ASP A 117 7.77 9.64 -12.75
C ASP A 117 7.76 10.11 -11.29
N TRP A 118 6.85 9.54 -10.54
CA TRP A 118 6.55 9.95 -9.17
C TRP A 118 7.22 9.05 -8.14
N ILE A 119 7.50 9.64 -6.98
CA ILE A 119 8.00 8.96 -5.78
C ILE A 119 7.16 9.41 -4.59
N TRP A 120 6.61 8.46 -3.84
CA TRP A 120 5.96 8.69 -2.56
C TRP A 120 6.85 8.25 -1.41
N LEU A 121 7.05 9.14 -0.45
CA LEU A 121 7.78 8.90 0.79
C LEU A 121 6.79 8.88 1.95
N GLY A 122 6.39 7.70 2.40
CA GLY A 122 5.33 7.53 3.38
C GLY A 122 5.62 8.14 4.74
N GLU A 123 6.85 8.03 5.24
CA GLU A 123 7.24 8.63 6.52
C GLU A 123 7.19 10.16 6.51
N LYS A 124 7.54 10.77 5.38
CA LYS A 124 7.50 12.22 5.19
C LYS A 124 6.14 12.74 4.72
N LYS A 125 5.22 11.84 4.35
CA LYS A 125 3.93 12.18 3.71
C LYS A 125 4.11 13.09 2.50
N GLN A 126 5.09 12.79 1.66
CA GLN A 126 5.52 13.61 0.53
C GLN A 126 5.43 12.82 -0.77
N ILE A 127 4.90 13.46 -1.82
CA ILE A 127 4.95 12.97 -3.19
C ILE A 127 5.80 13.93 -4.00
N THR A 128 6.73 13.39 -4.78
CA THR A 128 7.55 14.14 -5.74
C THR A 128 7.28 13.62 -7.14
N PHE A 129 7.12 14.53 -8.08
CA PHE A 129 7.02 14.22 -9.51
C PHE A 129 8.28 14.74 -10.21
N ASN A 130 8.91 13.90 -11.00
CA ASN A 130 10.13 14.26 -11.72
C ASN A 130 9.85 14.72 -13.15
N ASP A 131 8.66 14.46 -13.68
CA ASP A 131 8.28 14.84 -15.04
C ASP A 131 6.82 15.29 -15.11
N THR A 132 6.56 16.30 -15.90
CA THR A 132 5.29 16.90 -16.31
C THR A 132 4.22 16.88 -15.21
N VAL A 133 4.08 17.98 -14.47
CA VAL A 133 3.06 18.14 -13.42
C VAL A 133 2.00 19.12 -13.86
N LYS A 134 0.73 18.73 -13.73
CA LYS A 134 -0.44 19.59 -13.91
C LYS A 134 -1.24 19.62 -12.61
N VAL A 135 -1.53 20.82 -12.13
CA VAL A 135 -2.39 21.05 -10.95
C VAL A 135 -3.63 21.80 -11.40
N THR A 136 -4.80 21.28 -11.06
CA THR A 136 -6.09 21.93 -11.28
C THR A 136 -6.72 22.22 -9.92
N LEU A 137 -7.04 23.48 -9.66
CA LEU A 137 -7.74 23.91 -8.45
C LEU A 137 -9.22 24.07 -8.75
N TYR A 138 -10.08 23.51 -7.92
CA TYR A 138 -11.54 23.61 -8.09
C TYR A 138 -12.12 24.82 -7.35
N GLU A 139 -11.41 25.33 -6.35
CA GLU A 139 -11.82 26.51 -5.60
C GLU A 139 -11.15 27.77 -6.15
N GLN A 140 -11.89 28.89 -6.13
CA GLN A 140 -11.33 30.18 -6.53
C GLN A 140 -10.26 30.62 -5.53
N ILE A 141 -9.09 31.01 -6.00
CA ILE A 141 -7.97 31.49 -5.18
C ILE A 141 -8.39 32.62 -4.23
N GLY A 142 -9.42 33.40 -4.59
CA GLY A 142 -9.99 34.49 -3.76
C GLY A 142 -10.55 34.03 -2.41
N ASP A 143 -11.00 32.80 -2.26
CA ASP A 143 -11.54 32.29 -1.00
C ASP A 143 -10.44 31.75 -0.06
N ILE A 144 -9.27 31.44 -0.60
CA ILE A 144 -8.11 30.97 0.15
C ILE A 144 -7.34 32.16 0.80
N LEU A 145 -7.46 33.35 0.23
CA LEU A 145 -6.75 34.57 0.67
C LEU A 145 -7.58 35.48 1.59
N LYS A 146 -8.75 35.04 1.96
CA LYS A 146 -9.57 35.71 2.98
C LYS A 146 -9.27 35.14 4.38
#